data_b60c069d3ac638d80c2245acfd51cd99
#
_entry.id   b60c069d3ac638d80c2245acfd51cd99
#
_cell.length_a   1.000
_cell.length_b   1.000
_cell.length_c   1.000
_cell.angle_alpha   90.00
_cell.angle_beta   90.00
_cell.angle_gamma   90.00
#
_symmetry.space_group_name_H-M   'P 1'
#
loop_
_entity.id
_entity.type
_entity.pdbx_description
1 polymer ?
#
loop_
_entity_poly.entity_id
_entity_poly.type
_entity_poly.pdbx_seq_one_letter_code
_entity_poly.pdbx_strand_id
1 'polypeptide(L)'
;MKCIKIDSLQRKQVIDAKFLIKKELAQVQILIAEAESELLLLFRTYLSSLGMSIKTANTGHETLEYFLDSMKKERPYNAIVLDTHLDNPSGLDVAKRIHSEKPDQKQVLVTTTPKEYLPAESLKTAGIKDKDILTMPFKLSKLLTALKTN
;
A
#
# COMPACT_ATOMS: atom_id res chain seq x y z
N MET A 1 8.26 -35.44 -21.28
CA MET A 1 8.49 -34.06 -20.85
C MET A 1 9.98 -33.76 -20.81
N LYS A 2 10.43 -32.80 -21.58
CA LYS A 2 11.83 -32.42 -21.57
C LYS A 2 12.12 -31.47 -20.40
N CYS A 3 13.03 -31.87 -19.52
CA CYS A 3 13.53 -30.98 -18.48
C CYS A 3 14.42 -29.92 -19.12
N ILE A 4 14.13 -28.65 -18.86
CA ILE A 4 14.99 -27.55 -19.27
C ILE A 4 16.21 -27.57 -18.34
N LYS A 5 17.37 -27.80 -18.89
CA LYS A 5 18.62 -27.70 -18.12
C LYS A 5 19.07 -26.25 -18.11
N ILE A 6 19.18 -25.69 -16.92
CA ILE A 6 19.72 -24.35 -16.71
C ILE A 6 21.20 -24.51 -16.36
N ASP A 7 22.07 -23.89 -17.12
CA ASP A 7 23.50 -23.92 -16.83
C ASP A 7 23.88 -23.02 -15.65
N SER A 8 25.13 -23.09 -15.19
CA SER A 8 25.57 -22.33 -14.01
C SER A 8 25.53 -20.82 -14.23
N LEU A 9 25.75 -20.33 -15.44
CA LEU A 9 25.70 -18.93 -15.78
C LEU A 9 24.25 -18.42 -15.72
N GLN A 10 23.31 -19.19 -16.27
CA GLN A 10 21.88 -18.84 -16.24
C GLN A 10 21.34 -18.82 -14.80
N ARG A 11 21.77 -19.79 -13.96
CA ARG A 11 21.41 -19.82 -12.53
C ARG A 11 21.90 -18.57 -11.81
N LYS A 12 23.12 -18.14 -12.08
CA LYS A 12 23.70 -16.95 -11.50
C LYS A 12 22.91 -15.71 -11.91
N GLN A 13 22.54 -15.58 -13.18
CA GLN A 13 21.73 -14.46 -13.68
C GLN A 13 20.37 -14.38 -13.00
N VAL A 14 19.70 -15.52 -12.78
CA VAL A 14 18.40 -15.58 -12.09
C VAL A 14 18.55 -15.16 -10.63
N ILE A 15 19.60 -15.62 -9.94
CA ILE A 15 19.85 -15.26 -8.54
C ILE A 15 20.16 -13.77 -8.43
N ASP A 16 20.99 -13.22 -9.33
CA ASP A 16 21.33 -11.79 -9.34
C ASP A 16 20.09 -10.93 -9.60
N ALA A 17 19.21 -11.34 -10.52
CA ALA A 17 17.96 -10.66 -10.79
C ALA A 17 17.03 -10.63 -9.56
N LYS A 18 16.87 -11.77 -8.87
CA LYS A 18 16.08 -11.84 -7.63
C LYS A 18 16.66 -10.98 -6.53
N PHE A 19 17.97 -10.95 -6.39
CA PHE A 19 18.65 -10.10 -5.41
C PHE A 19 18.40 -8.61 -5.70
N LEU A 20 18.52 -8.20 -6.95
CA LEU A 20 18.27 -6.82 -7.37
C LEU A 20 16.83 -6.39 -7.13
N ILE A 21 15.85 -7.27 -7.43
CA ILE A 21 14.44 -7.01 -7.18
C ILE A 21 14.19 -6.80 -5.68
N LYS A 22 14.73 -7.69 -4.82
CA LYS A 22 14.58 -7.54 -3.37
C LYS A 22 15.22 -6.25 -2.87
N LYS A 23 16.38 -5.87 -3.42
CA LYS A 23 17.09 -4.64 -3.05
C LYS A 23 16.27 -3.41 -3.43
N GLU A 24 15.65 -3.41 -4.61
CA GLU A 24 14.75 -2.33 -5.04
C GLU A 24 13.54 -2.23 -4.11
N LEU A 25 12.89 -3.36 -3.80
CA LEU A 25 11.72 -3.39 -2.93
C LEU A 25 12.07 -3.01 -1.49
N ALA A 26 13.28 -3.27 -1.01
CA ALA A 26 13.72 -2.89 0.33
C ALA A 26 13.73 -1.37 0.55
N GLN A 27 13.78 -0.58 -0.53
CA GLN A 27 13.71 0.88 -0.46
C GLN A 27 12.28 1.40 -0.46
N VAL A 28 11.31 0.54 -0.74
CA VAL A 28 9.89 0.90 -0.78
C VAL A 28 9.34 0.89 0.65
N GLN A 29 8.82 2.03 1.09
CA GLN A 29 8.20 2.20 2.40
C GLN A 29 6.70 2.38 2.25
N ILE A 30 5.93 1.54 2.91
CA ILE A 30 4.46 1.54 2.84
C ILE A 30 3.90 1.75 4.24
N LEU A 31 2.94 2.65 4.37
CA LEU A 31 2.13 2.80 5.57
C LEU A 31 0.80 2.08 5.32
N ILE A 32 0.46 1.13 6.19
CA ILE A 32 -0.81 0.41 6.11
C ILE A 32 -1.67 0.81 7.29
N ALA A 33 -2.80 1.43 7.01
CA ALA A 33 -3.77 1.86 8.01
C ALA A 33 -5.03 1.00 7.88
N GLU A 34 -5.20 0.06 8.79
CA GLU A 34 -6.27 -0.94 8.76
C GLU A 34 -6.83 -1.14 10.17
N ALA A 35 -8.15 -1.00 10.32
CA ALA A 35 -8.81 -1.14 11.62
C ALA A 35 -8.89 -2.59 12.10
N GLU A 36 -8.99 -3.55 11.18
CA GLU A 36 -9.10 -4.96 11.51
C GLU A 36 -7.71 -5.58 11.62
N SER A 37 -7.38 -6.07 12.83
CA SER A 37 -6.04 -6.56 13.13
C SER A 37 -5.59 -7.76 12.29
N GLU A 38 -6.52 -8.64 11.93
CA GLU A 38 -6.20 -9.82 11.10
C GLU A 38 -5.84 -9.42 9.67
N LEU A 39 -6.57 -8.47 9.08
CA LEU A 39 -6.27 -7.94 7.75
C LEU A 39 -4.96 -7.16 7.77
N LEU A 40 -4.74 -6.37 8.81
CA LEU A 40 -3.50 -5.63 8.99
C LEU A 40 -2.30 -6.58 8.99
N LEU A 41 -2.38 -7.66 9.76
CA LEU A 41 -1.33 -8.67 9.82
C LEU A 41 -1.13 -9.35 8.46
N LEU A 42 -2.21 -9.68 7.76
CA LEU A 42 -2.15 -10.32 6.45
C LEU A 42 -1.44 -9.43 5.43
N PHE A 43 -1.84 -8.17 5.33
CA PHE A 43 -1.23 -7.22 4.39
C PHE A 43 0.24 -6.97 4.73
N ARG A 44 0.54 -6.76 6.00
CA ARG A 44 1.91 -6.57 6.49
C ARG A 44 2.79 -7.76 6.15
N THR A 45 2.34 -8.97 6.47
CA THR A 45 3.10 -10.20 6.24
C THR A 45 3.38 -10.41 4.75
N TYR A 46 2.35 -10.21 3.91
CA TYR A 46 2.50 -10.35 2.47
C TYR A 46 3.53 -9.37 1.90
N LEU A 47 3.36 -8.09 2.17
CA LEU A 47 4.23 -7.07 1.60
C LEU A 47 5.65 -7.13 2.18
N SER A 48 5.78 -7.45 3.47
CA SER A 48 7.10 -7.65 4.10
C SER A 48 7.83 -8.83 3.49
N SER A 49 7.12 -9.91 3.15
CA SER A 49 7.73 -11.08 2.51
C SER A 49 8.33 -10.76 1.15
N LEU A 50 7.83 -9.72 0.50
CA LEU A 50 8.35 -9.23 -0.78
C LEU A 50 9.56 -8.29 -0.62
N GLY A 51 9.92 -7.95 0.61
CA GLY A 51 11.07 -7.11 0.91
C GLY A 51 10.76 -5.65 1.21
N MET A 52 9.50 -5.23 1.17
CA MET A 52 9.10 -3.85 1.47
C MET A 52 9.19 -3.56 2.97
N SER A 53 9.47 -2.31 3.30
CA SER A 53 9.45 -1.81 4.66
C SER A 53 8.04 -1.34 5.00
N ILE A 54 7.42 -1.92 6.02
CA ILE A 54 6.01 -1.68 6.35
C ILE A 54 5.88 -1.03 7.71
N LYS A 55 5.16 0.08 7.77
CA LYS A 55 4.68 0.72 8.99
C LYS A 55 3.18 0.47 9.08
N THR A 56 2.68 0.15 10.26
CA THR A 56 1.26 -0.14 10.46
C THR A 56 0.61 0.82 11.44
N ALA A 57 -0.64 1.15 11.17
CA ALA A 57 -1.50 1.97 12.03
C ALA A 57 -2.90 1.36 12.05
N ASN A 58 -3.62 1.48 13.16
CA ASN A 58 -4.97 0.94 13.29
C ASN A 58 -6.04 2.00 13.58
N THR A 59 -5.66 3.27 13.66
CA THR A 59 -6.59 4.40 13.81
C THR A 59 -6.22 5.50 12.83
N GLY A 60 -7.18 6.39 12.54
CA GLY A 60 -6.92 7.54 11.69
C GLY A 60 -5.91 8.51 12.30
N HIS A 61 -5.98 8.72 13.61
CA HIS A 61 -5.06 9.58 14.34
C HIS A 61 -3.62 9.09 14.22
N GLU A 62 -3.39 7.81 14.48
CA GLU A 62 -2.07 7.19 14.38
C GLU A 62 -1.53 7.27 12.95
N THR A 63 -2.40 7.06 11.96
CA THR A 63 -2.04 7.16 10.55
C THR A 63 -1.53 8.55 10.19
N LEU A 64 -2.26 9.58 10.60
CA LEU A 64 -1.86 10.97 10.35
C LEU A 64 -0.57 11.33 11.08
N GLU A 65 -0.42 10.85 12.30
CA GLU A 65 0.80 11.06 13.08
C GLU A 65 2.04 10.52 12.36
N TYR A 66 1.97 9.28 11.89
CA TYR A 66 3.06 8.66 11.13
C TYR A 66 3.32 9.37 9.81
N PHE A 67 2.26 9.76 9.11
CA PHE A 67 2.39 10.48 7.85
C PHE A 67 3.11 11.82 8.03
N LEU A 68 2.65 12.62 8.99
CA LEU A 68 3.24 13.93 9.26
C LEU A 68 4.69 13.81 9.76
N ASP A 69 4.97 12.80 10.59
CA ASP A 69 6.31 12.52 11.06
C ASP A 69 7.27 12.16 9.91
N SER A 70 6.80 11.34 8.97
CA SER A 70 7.60 10.96 7.81
C SER A 70 7.95 12.16 6.93
N MET A 71 7.03 13.11 6.81
CA MET A 71 7.27 14.33 6.05
C MET A 71 8.33 15.21 6.73
N LYS A 72 8.26 15.34 8.05
CA LYS A 72 9.26 16.11 8.83
C LYS A 72 10.66 15.51 8.70
N LYS A 73 10.76 14.19 8.64
CA LYS A 73 12.02 13.47 8.50
C LYS A 73 12.51 13.38 7.06
N GLU A 74 11.78 13.96 6.12
CA GLU A 74 12.07 13.87 4.68
C GLU A 74 12.19 12.43 4.19
N ARG A 75 11.39 11.52 4.79
CA ARG A 75 11.30 10.11 4.41
C ARG A 75 9.84 9.74 4.11
N PRO A 76 9.28 10.27 3.02
CA PRO A 76 7.87 10.03 2.70
C PRO A 76 7.62 8.56 2.36
N TYR A 77 6.40 8.11 2.63
CA TYR A 77 5.97 6.78 2.21
C TYR A 77 5.79 6.77 0.70
N ASN A 78 6.18 5.66 0.07
CA ASN A 78 5.93 5.46 -1.36
C ASN A 78 4.44 5.31 -1.65
N ALA A 79 3.71 4.69 -0.73
CA ALA A 79 2.26 4.57 -0.81
C ALA A 79 1.67 4.41 0.59
N ILE A 80 0.40 4.77 0.72
CA ILE A 80 -0.38 4.61 1.95
C ILE A 80 -1.62 3.82 1.61
N VAL A 81 -1.82 2.70 2.32
CA VAL A 81 -3.03 1.86 2.20
C VAL A 81 -3.99 2.28 3.31
N LEU A 82 -5.21 2.62 2.96
CA LEU A 82 -6.21 3.15 3.89
C LEU A 82 -7.48 2.32 3.85
N ASP A 83 -7.90 1.83 5.00
CA ASP A 83 -9.19 1.19 5.20
C ASP A 83 -10.27 2.25 5.40
N THR A 84 -11.38 2.15 4.67
CA THR A 84 -12.51 3.07 4.85
C THR A 84 -13.14 2.98 6.24
N HIS A 85 -12.92 1.89 6.97
CA HIS A 85 -13.49 1.65 8.30
C HIS A 85 -12.59 2.13 9.44
N LEU A 86 -11.50 2.83 9.13
CA LEU A 86 -10.72 3.50 10.17
C LEU A 86 -11.59 4.51 10.91
N ASP A 87 -11.32 4.68 12.20
CA ASP A 87 -11.98 5.68 13.04
C ASP A 87 -10.98 6.71 13.54
N ASN A 88 -11.49 7.87 13.90
CA ASN A 88 -10.79 8.95 14.60
C ASN A 88 -9.53 9.45 13.87
N PRO A 89 -9.65 10.09 12.74
CA PRO A 89 -10.82 10.23 11.87
C PRO A 89 -11.02 9.04 10.93
N SER A 90 -12.11 9.05 10.17
CA SER A 90 -12.41 7.98 9.21
C SER A 90 -11.34 7.88 8.12
N GLY A 91 -11.29 6.72 7.45
CA GLY A 91 -10.32 6.50 6.37
C GLY A 91 -10.39 7.54 5.26
N LEU A 92 -11.60 7.95 4.86
CA LEU A 92 -11.76 8.97 3.83
C LEU A 92 -11.32 10.36 4.32
N ASP A 93 -11.57 10.68 5.58
CA ASP A 93 -11.10 11.95 6.14
C ASP A 93 -9.59 12.00 6.27
N VAL A 94 -8.97 10.87 6.63
CA VAL A 94 -7.51 10.73 6.61
C VAL A 94 -6.98 10.97 5.20
N ALA A 95 -7.61 10.34 4.20
CA ALA A 95 -7.20 10.48 2.80
C ALA A 95 -7.27 11.92 2.32
N LYS A 96 -8.33 12.64 2.69
CA LYS A 96 -8.48 14.07 2.37
C LYS A 96 -7.36 14.90 2.98
N ARG A 97 -7.04 14.65 4.24
CA ARG A 97 -5.98 15.38 4.95
C ARG A 97 -4.62 15.11 4.31
N ILE A 98 -4.31 13.85 4.01
CA ILE A 98 -3.07 13.47 3.34
C ILE A 98 -2.96 14.18 1.99
N HIS A 99 -4.03 14.16 1.20
CA HIS A 99 -4.04 14.81 -0.12
C HIS A 99 -3.83 16.32 -0.01
N SER A 100 -4.40 16.96 1.01
CA SER A 100 -4.21 18.39 1.22
C SER A 100 -2.76 18.76 1.58
N GLU A 101 -2.08 17.88 2.32
CA GLU A 101 -0.69 18.12 2.73
C GLU A 101 0.32 17.74 1.63
N LYS A 102 0.04 16.67 0.88
CA LYS A 102 0.93 16.14 -0.16
C LYS A 102 0.08 15.58 -1.32
N PRO A 103 -0.30 16.45 -2.28
CA PRO A 103 -1.22 16.03 -3.36
C PRO A 103 -0.70 14.88 -4.24
N ASP A 104 0.60 14.69 -4.32
CA ASP A 104 1.22 13.61 -5.10
C ASP A 104 1.41 12.31 -4.32
N GLN A 105 0.99 12.26 -3.04
CA GLN A 105 1.11 11.05 -2.25
C GLN A 105 0.21 9.94 -2.81
N LYS A 106 0.80 8.80 -3.14
CA LYS A 106 0.04 7.62 -3.59
C LYS A 106 -0.78 7.09 -2.42
N GLN A 107 -2.08 6.94 -2.64
CA GLN A 107 -3.01 6.37 -1.66
C GLN A 107 -3.82 5.27 -2.33
N VAL A 108 -3.94 4.12 -1.66
CA VAL A 108 -4.76 2.99 -2.08
C VAL A 108 -5.84 2.78 -1.01
N LEU A 109 -7.09 2.83 -1.41
CA LEU A 109 -8.23 2.67 -0.52
C LEU A 109 -8.69 1.22 -0.53
N VAL A 110 -8.83 0.62 0.65
CA VAL A 110 -9.35 -0.73 0.82
C VAL A 110 -10.70 -0.63 1.50
N THR A 111 -11.72 -1.29 0.95
CA THR A 111 -13.09 -1.16 1.45
C THR A 111 -13.87 -2.45 1.26
N THR A 112 -14.85 -2.70 2.13
CA THR A 112 -15.87 -3.73 1.94
C THR A 112 -17.11 -3.16 1.25
N THR A 113 -17.20 -1.83 1.15
CA THR A 113 -18.32 -1.13 0.50
C THR A 113 -18.11 -1.11 -1.01
N PRO A 114 -19.12 -1.49 -1.82
CA PRO A 114 -19.02 -1.34 -3.26
C PRO A 114 -18.71 0.10 -3.67
N LYS A 115 -17.88 0.28 -4.69
CA LYS A 115 -17.40 1.58 -5.14
C LYS A 115 -18.52 2.60 -5.36
N GLU A 116 -19.63 2.15 -5.94
CA GLU A 116 -20.79 3.00 -6.28
C GLU A 116 -21.50 3.57 -5.05
N TYR A 117 -21.25 2.99 -3.87
CA TYR A 117 -21.81 3.49 -2.61
C TYR A 117 -20.84 4.36 -1.81
N LEU A 118 -19.61 4.52 -2.29
CA LEU A 118 -18.67 5.44 -1.67
C LEU A 118 -19.01 6.88 -2.05
N PRO A 119 -18.82 7.85 -1.14
CA PRO A 119 -19.15 9.25 -1.43
C PRO A 119 -18.24 9.82 -2.53
N ALA A 120 -18.80 10.06 -3.72
CA ALA A 120 -18.05 10.54 -4.88
C ALA A 120 -17.29 11.84 -4.61
N GLU A 121 -17.92 12.79 -3.91
CA GLU A 121 -17.29 14.06 -3.56
C GLU A 121 -16.11 13.89 -2.62
N SER A 122 -16.22 12.94 -1.66
CA SER A 122 -15.12 12.64 -0.74
C SER A 122 -13.94 12.00 -1.46
N LEU A 123 -14.19 11.10 -2.40
CA LEU A 123 -13.14 10.49 -3.20
C LEU A 123 -12.42 11.53 -4.05
N LYS A 124 -13.16 12.43 -4.65
CA LYS A 124 -12.61 13.52 -5.45
C LYS A 124 -11.76 14.46 -4.60
N THR A 125 -12.25 14.86 -3.44
CA THR A 125 -11.52 15.72 -2.50
C THR A 125 -10.24 15.05 -2.00
N ALA A 126 -10.27 13.74 -1.83
CA ALA A 126 -9.10 12.96 -1.41
C ALA A 126 -8.16 12.64 -2.58
N GLY A 127 -8.52 12.98 -3.81
CA GLY A 127 -7.71 12.68 -4.98
C GLY A 127 -7.62 11.19 -5.30
N ILE A 128 -8.58 10.39 -4.85
CA ILE A 128 -8.58 8.94 -5.05
C ILE A 128 -9.30 8.59 -6.34
N LYS A 129 -8.58 7.90 -7.22
CA LYS A 129 -9.09 7.45 -8.51
C LYS A 129 -9.66 6.04 -8.39
N ASP A 130 -10.53 5.68 -9.30
CA ASP A 130 -11.17 4.37 -9.33
C ASP A 130 -10.17 3.21 -9.28
N LYS A 131 -9.06 3.33 -10.01
CA LYS A 131 -7.98 2.33 -10.05
C LYS A 131 -7.29 2.10 -8.70
N ASP A 132 -7.40 3.05 -7.78
CA ASP A 132 -6.77 3.01 -6.46
C ASP A 132 -7.72 2.52 -5.37
N ILE A 133 -8.90 2.01 -5.74
CA ILE A 133 -9.89 1.48 -4.81
C ILE A 133 -9.94 -0.05 -4.97
N LEU A 134 -9.67 -0.75 -3.88
CA LEU A 134 -9.74 -2.21 -3.83
C LEU A 134 -10.92 -2.63 -2.96
N THR A 135 -11.91 -3.28 -3.57
CA THR A 135 -13.09 -3.76 -2.85
C THR A 135 -12.88 -5.22 -2.42
N MET A 136 -13.06 -5.47 -1.13
CA MET A 136 -12.95 -6.82 -0.55
C MET A 136 -14.10 -7.71 -1.04
N PRO A 137 -13.87 -9.01 -1.32
CA PRO A 137 -12.57 -9.67 -1.29
C PRO A 137 -11.76 -9.46 -2.58
N PHE A 138 -10.45 -9.38 -2.46
CA PHE A 138 -9.54 -9.28 -3.61
C PHE A 138 -8.30 -10.15 -3.37
N LYS A 139 -7.60 -10.49 -4.44
CA LYS A 139 -6.32 -11.23 -4.34
C LYS A 139 -5.23 -10.27 -3.85
N LEU A 140 -4.34 -10.76 -2.99
CA LEU A 140 -3.21 -9.94 -2.49
C LEU A 140 -2.33 -9.39 -3.62
N SER A 141 -2.23 -10.10 -4.73
CA SER A 141 -1.50 -9.61 -5.91
C SER A 141 -2.09 -8.32 -6.48
N LYS A 142 -3.39 -8.08 -6.29
CA LYS A 142 -4.03 -6.82 -6.71
C LYS A 142 -3.58 -5.65 -5.84
N LEU A 143 -3.36 -5.89 -4.55
CA LEU A 143 -2.79 -4.87 -3.67
C LEU A 143 -1.41 -4.45 -4.16
N LEU A 144 -0.56 -5.43 -4.46
CA LEU A 144 0.77 -5.16 -4.99
C LEU A 144 0.70 -4.37 -6.31
N THR A 145 -0.18 -4.76 -7.23
CA THR A 145 -0.38 -4.06 -8.50
C THR A 145 -0.80 -2.60 -8.27
N ALA A 146 -1.77 -2.39 -7.38
CA ALA A 146 -2.24 -1.03 -7.05
C ALA A 146 -1.12 -0.15 -6.48
N LEU A 147 -0.24 -0.73 -5.66
CA LEU A 147 0.89 -0.01 -5.07
C LEU A 147 1.95 0.37 -6.11
N LYS A 148 2.07 -0.38 -7.19
CA LYS A 148 3.07 -0.16 -8.25
C LYS A 148 2.59 0.77 -9.37
N THR A 149 1.29 0.90 -9.58
CA THR A 149 0.74 1.73 -10.67
C THR A 149 0.67 3.20 -10.25
N ASN A 150 1.01 4.07 -11.18
CA ASN A 150 0.90 5.53 -10.98
C ASN A 150 -0.47 6.06 -11.40
#